data_285b6d407d258afc57ba2eb0b1268867
#
_entry.id   285b6d407d258afc57ba2eb0b1268867
#
_cell.length_a   1.000
_cell.length_b   1.000
_cell.length_c   1.000
_cell.angle_alpha   90.00
_cell.angle_beta   90.00
_cell.angle_gamma   90.00
#
_symmetry.space_group_name_H-M   'P 1'
#
loop_
_entity.id
_entity.type
_entity.pdbx_description
1 polymer ?
#
loop_
_entity_poly.entity_id
_entity_poly.type
_entity_poly.pdbx_seq_one_letter_code
_entity_poly.pdbx_strand_id
1 'polypeptide(L)'
;MGEVTDLSSLSVVGIDGKEIDLLCGSNSPMMNVGINNPSQGEIMKTTFLSVLCLVVFCFSTVSSYAQKTPTGNPADFKVKTCLHSVSYAGFWRGQARLTLDEFLVKAKDLGFDGVMLMAKKPHLSPLDFDEQAREKLRHRIKELGLELVCLAGYTDFSAGVDKPGVPHAEIQAAYVGQLAKLARDLGTGMVRIFTGYEREGVAWDKQYALVVQGLKLAGKEAAKYGITLAVQNHHDIALHHEAMHWLLREVDLPNVMAAWDAWSPTLEGLSSEEIRQSILRMKPYLVHTTNADYVRLPRYSYVHHLTNYQEQMPVLRAVPFGEGFIDYGNFINTLKQIGYQGYMAYELCEVLDGGGSIENLDKAARKFIKYVKSFE
;
A
#
# COMPACT_ATOMS: atom_id res chain seq x y z
N MET A 1 9.98 -18.34 -33.06
CA MET A 1 10.83 -17.45 -33.89
C MET A 1 9.96 -16.26 -34.22
N GLY A 2 10.07 -15.19 -33.51
CA GLY A 2 9.36 -13.92 -33.74
C GLY A 2 10.41 -12.82 -33.79
N GLU A 3 10.37 -12.07 -34.87
CA GLU A 3 11.35 -11.07 -35.27
C GLU A 3 11.55 -9.99 -34.20
N VAL A 4 12.80 -9.70 -33.93
CA VAL A 4 13.25 -8.52 -33.19
C VAL A 4 13.14 -7.35 -34.18
N THR A 5 12.19 -6.46 -33.98
CA THR A 5 12.09 -5.20 -34.72
C THR A 5 13.22 -4.28 -34.26
N ASP A 6 14.11 -4.00 -35.19
CA ASP A 6 15.22 -3.06 -35.09
C ASP A 6 14.67 -1.62 -34.95
N LEU A 7 14.96 -0.95 -33.83
CA LEU A 7 14.58 0.45 -33.54
C LEU A 7 15.67 1.44 -33.96
N SER A 8 16.39 1.17 -35.03
CA SER A 8 17.50 2.04 -35.46
C SER A 8 17.08 3.31 -36.25
N SER A 9 15.79 3.50 -36.55
CA SER A 9 15.29 4.74 -37.15
C SER A 9 13.89 5.12 -36.70
N LEU A 10 13.72 6.36 -36.26
CA LEU A 10 12.42 6.99 -35.98
C LEU A 10 12.22 8.11 -37.00
N SER A 11 11.16 8.04 -37.81
CA SER A 11 10.77 9.14 -38.67
C SER A 11 9.63 9.95 -38.06
N VAL A 12 9.71 11.27 -38.12
CA VAL A 12 8.68 12.20 -37.68
C VAL A 12 8.23 13.04 -38.89
N VAL A 13 6.92 13.05 -39.14
CA VAL A 13 6.34 13.88 -40.18
C VAL A 13 6.07 15.28 -39.66
N GLY A 14 6.69 16.28 -40.24
CA GLY A 14 6.48 17.69 -39.90
C GLY A 14 5.12 18.21 -40.41
N ILE A 15 4.70 19.35 -39.84
CA ILE A 15 3.40 20.02 -40.13
C ILE A 15 3.28 20.41 -41.63
N ASP A 16 4.38 20.42 -42.34
CA ASP A 16 4.48 20.67 -43.79
C ASP A 16 4.47 19.40 -44.68
N GLY A 17 4.21 18.23 -44.06
CA GLY A 17 4.10 16.94 -44.74
C GLY A 17 5.42 16.32 -45.19
N LYS A 18 6.57 16.80 -44.70
CA LYS A 18 7.89 16.20 -45.02
C LYS A 18 8.34 15.28 -43.89
N GLU A 19 8.84 14.13 -44.28
CA GLU A 19 9.40 13.11 -43.39
C GLU A 19 10.85 13.46 -43.01
N ILE A 20 11.18 13.40 -41.71
CA ILE A 20 12.51 13.63 -41.17
C ILE A 20 12.97 12.35 -40.50
N ASP A 21 13.98 11.69 -41.05
CA ASP A 21 14.61 10.52 -40.47
C ASP A 21 15.62 10.92 -39.36
N LEU A 22 15.43 10.44 -38.16
CA LEU A 22 16.35 10.57 -37.06
C LEU A 22 17.18 9.30 -36.91
N LEU A 23 18.42 9.33 -37.38
CA LEU A 23 19.40 8.26 -37.17
C LEU A 23 20.12 8.47 -35.83
N CYS A 24 19.99 7.52 -34.91
CA CYS A 24 20.72 7.48 -33.65
C CYS A 24 22.03 6.70 -33.85
N GLY A 25 23.11 7.40 -34.21
CA GLY A 25 24.47 6.84 -34.36
C GLY A 25 25.39 7.36 -33.25
N SER A 26 26.03 6.43 -32.53
CA SER A 26 27.10 6.72 -31.60
C SER A 26 28.35 7.18 -32.37
N ASN A 27 28.58 8.47 -32.43
CA ASN A 27 29.85 9.19 -32.57
C ASN A 27 29.62 10.52 -33.31
N SER A 28 29.91 11.62 -32.61
CA SER A 28 29.85 12.98 -33.20
C SER A 28 30.79 13.13 -34.39
N PRO A 29 30.36 13.82 -35.42
CA PRO A 29 30.81 15.19 -35.60
C PRO A 29 29.70 16.18 -35.99
N MET A 30 29.99 17.48 -35.77
CA MET A 30 29.11 18.62 -35.99
C MET A 30 28.52 18.61 -37.44
N MET A 31 27.21 18.64 -37.57
CA MET A 31 26.53 18.98 -38.78
C MET A 31 26.62 20.49 -39.02
N ASN A 32 27.37 20.86 -40.07
CA ASN A 32 27.38 22.20 -40.62
C ASN A 32 26.23 22.35 -41.59
N VAL A 33 25.13 22.94 -41.11
CA VAL A 33 23.99 23.28 -41.98
C VAL A 33 24.17 24.72 -42.45
N GLY A 34 24.58 24.91 -43.69
CA GLY A 34 24.66 26.20 -44.31
C GLY A 34 23.29 26.79 -44.54
N ILE A 35 22.95 27.80 -43.76
CA ILE A 35 21.71 28.58 -43.97
C ILE A 35 22.10 29.96 -44.46
N ASN A 36 21.85 30.22 -45.73
CA ASN A 36 21.92 31.52 -46.36
C ASN A 36 20.61 32.26 -46.23
N ASN A 37 20.29 32.81 -45.03
CA ASN A 37 19.42 34.00 -44.86
C ASN A 37 19.28 34.37 -43.36
N PRO A 38 19.72 35.55 -42.90
CA PRO A 38 19.79 35.88 -41.48
C PRO A 38 18.43 36.18 -40.81
N SER A 39 17.35 36.41 -41.53
CA SER A 39 16.06 36.79 -40.96
C SER A 39 15.13 35.62 -40.60
N GLN A 40 15.42 34.40 -41.04
CA GLN A 40 14.65 33.21 -40.65
C GLN A 40 15.32 32.38 -39.53
N GLY A 41 16.61 32.58 -39.25
CA GLY A 41 17.39 31.81 -38.29
C GLY A 41 17.02 32.10 -36.82
N GLU A 42 16.61 33.31 -36.52
CA GLU A 42 16.27 33.67 -35.11
C GLU A 42 14.88 33.15 -34.70
N ILE A 43 13.89 33.20 -35.61
CA ILE A 43 12.53 32.68 -35.32
C ILE A 43 12.59 31.15 -35.15
N MET A 44 13.37 30.44 -35.97
CA MET A 44 13.51 29.00 -35.87
C MET A 44 14.29 28.56 -34.60
N LYS A 45 15.30 29.32 -34.17
CA LYS A 45 16.03 29.00 -32.91
C LYS A 45 15.17 29.18 -31.67
N THR A 46 14.33 30.23 -31.63
CA THR A 46 13.44 30.49 -30.51
C THR A 46 12.33 29.43 -30.43
N THR A 47 11.77 29.01 -31.57
CA THR A 47 10.74 27.98 -31.62
C THR A 47 11.31 26.58 -31.27
N PHE A 48 12.53 26.25 -31.73
CA PHE A 48 13.17 24.98 -31.40
C PHE A 48 13.57 24.89 -29.91
N LEU A 49 14.05 25.99 -29.34
CA LEU A 49 14.38 26.04 -27.92
C LEU A 49 13.12 25.95 -27.03
N SER A 50 12.03 26.57 -27.45
CA SER A 50 10.73 26.51 -26.75
C SER A 50 10.12 25.12 -26.81
N VAL A 51 10.19 24.41 -27.92
CA VAL A 51 9.69 23.02 -28.05
C VAL A 51 10.60 22.06 -27.28
N LEU A 52 11.92 22.23 -27.31
CA LEU A 52 12.85 21.42 -26.56
C LEU A 52 12.68 21.62 -25.03
N CYS A 53 12.49 22.85 -24.57
CA CYS A 53 12.16 23.14 -23.17
C CYS A 53 10.81 22.55 -22.75
N LEU A 54 9.78 22.58 -23.60
CA LEU A 54 8.49 21.97 -23.32
C LEU A 54 8.57 20.44 -23.25
N VAL A 55 9.33 19.82 -24.15
CA VAL A 55 9.53 18.36 -24.13
C VAL A 55 10.37 17.93 -22.93
N VAL A 56 11.44 18.66 -22.58
CA VAL A 56 12.24 18.39 -21.39
C VAL A 56 11.44 18.65 -20.10
N PHE A 57 10.56 19.67 -20.09
CA PHE A 57 9.68 19.94 -18.95
C PHE A 57 8.59 18.89 -18.82
N CYS A 58 8.04 18.37 -19.91
CA CYS A 58 7.07 17.25 -19.88
C CYS A 58 7.74 15.93 -19.44
N PHE A 59 8.98 15.65 -19.84
CA PHE A 59 9.71 14.46 -19.37
C PHE A 59 10.21 14.58 -17.92
N SER A 60 10.49 15.78 -17.42
CA SER A 60 10.89 15.99 -16.02
C SER A 60 9.73 15.93 -15.03
N THR A 61 8.48 16.06 -15.47
CA THR A 61 7.30 15.97 -14.60
C THR A 61 6.70 14.56 -14.48
N VAL A 62 7.12 13.60 -15.29
CA VAL A 62 6.64 12.20 -15.22
C VAL A 62 7.51 11.31 -14.30
N SER A 63 8.65 11.81 -13.84
CA SER A 63 9.62 11.01 -13.10
C SER A 63 9.65 11.31 -11.61
N SER A 64 8.57 11.09 -10.85
CA SER A 64 8.73 11.04 -9.38
C SER A 64 7.46 10.73 -8.57
N TYR A 65 6.62 9.78 -8.98
CA TYR A 65 5.48 9.38 -8.14
C TYR A 65 5.59 7.98 -7.53
N ALA A 66 6.71 7.30 -7.68
CA ALA A 66 6.98 6.14 -6.86
C ALA A 66 7.33 6.62 -5.45
N GLN A 67 6.49 6.35 -4.49
CA GLN A 67 6.83 6.57 -3.09
C GLN A 67 8.03 5.67 -2.76
N LYS A 68 9.21 6.27 -2.63
CA LYS A 68 10.40 5.52 -2.21
C LYS A 68 10.16 4.99 -0.82
N THR A 69 10.70 3.81 -0.54
CA THR A 69 10.74 3.29 0.83
C THR A 69 11.21 4.41 1.77
N PRO A 70 10.41 4.77 2.78
CA PRO A 70 10.76 5.87 3.69
C PRO A 70 11.91 5.42 4.62
N THR A 71 13.13 5.56 4.14
CA THR A 71 14.35 5.20 4.88
C THR A 71 15.21 6.42 5.15
N GLY A 72 15.82 6.44 6.34
CA GLY A 72 16.73 7.49 6.78
C GLY A 72 17.89 6.91 7.58
N ASN A 73 18.59 7.78 8.30
CA ASN A 73 19.63 7.34 9.23
C ASN A 73 18.97 6.62 10.43
N PRO A 74 19.39 5.38 10.78
CA PRO A 74 18.89 4.68 11.96
C PRO A 74 19.01 5.45 13.28
N ALA A 75 20.00 6.36 13.38
CA ALA A 75 20.17 7.21 14.56
C ALA A 75 19.06 8.25 14.74
N ASP A 76 18.36 8.61 13.66
CA ASP A 76 17.25 9.58 13.65
C ASP A 76 15.89 8.88 13.68
N PHE A 77 15.84 7.61 14.09
CA PHE A 77 14.62 6.83 14.12
C PHE A 77 13.59 7.44 15.07
N LYS A 78 12.45 7.83 14.50
CA LYS A 78 11.27 8.28 15.23
C LYS A 78 10.06 7.53 14.75
N VAL A 79 9.25 7.05 15.68
CA VAL A 79 8.03 6.32 15.35
C VAL A 79 6.90 7.31 15.12
N LYS A 80 6.45 7.39 13.88
CA LYS A 80 5.18 8.05 13.56
C LYS A 80 4.04 7.07 13.75
N THR A 81 3.04 7.44 14.55
CA THR A 81 1.91 6.58 14.88
C THR A 81 0.69 6.90 14.04
N CYS A 82 0.00 5.87 13.58
CA CYS A 82 -1.21 5.98 12.79
C CYS A 82 -2.34 5.14 13.40
N LEU A 83 -3.56 5.67 13.49
CA LEU A 83 -4.72 4.92 13.96
C LEU A 83 -5.55 4.47 12.76
N HIS A 84 -5.74 3.14 12.62
CA HIS A 84 -6.63 2.60 11.60
C HIS A 84 -8.08 2.65 12.07
N SER A 85 -8.96 3.22 11.25
CA SER A 85 -10.35 3.48 11.62
C SER A 85 -11.19 2.23 11.87
N VAL A 86 -10.74 1.05 11.41
CA VAL A 86 -11.38 -0.24 11.73
C VAL A 86 -11.43 -0.52 13.23
N SER A 87 -10.48 0.02 14.00
CA SER A 87 -10.39 -0.14 15.45
C SER A 87 -11.61 0.41 16.20
N TYR A 88 -12.42 1.27 15.55
CA TYR A 88 -13.64 1.88 16.11
C TYR A 88 -14.83 1.75 15.14
N ALA A 89 -14.86 0.70 14.31
CA ALA A 89 -15.89 0.54 13.29
C ALA A 89 -17.08 -0.33 13.72
N GLY A 90 -17.03 -0.96 14.89
CA GLY A 90 -18.11 -1.82 15.38
C GLY A 90 -18.25 -3.15 14.64
N PHE A 91 -17.15 -3.69 14.07
CA PHE A 91 -17.18 -4.98 13.36
C PHE A 91 -17.07 -6.18 14.29
N TRP A 92 -16.31 -6.04 15.35
CA TRP A 92 -16.04 -7.12 16.28
C TRP A 92 -17.10 -7.14 17.38
N ARG A 93 -17.39 -8.32 17.91
CA ARG A 93 -18.40 -8.50 18.95
C ARG A 93 -18.15 -7.56 20.14
N GLY A 94 -19.13 -6.68 20.41
CA GLY A 94 -19.07 -5.72 21.51
C GLY A 94 -18.17 -4.50 21.26
N GLN A 95 -17.57 -4.38 20.07
CA GLN A 95 -16.76 -3.22 19.70
C GLN A 95 -17.65 -1.98 19.53
N ALA A 96 -17.27 -0.90 20.19
CA ALA A 96 -17.91 0.39 20.00
C ALA A 96 -17.71 0.90 18.55
N ARG A 97 -18.73 1.62 18.07
CA ARG A 97 -18.74 2.22 16.76
C ARG A 97 -18.75 3.74 16.87
N LEU A 98 -17.81 4.38 16.21
CA LEU A 98 -17.77 5.83 16.02
C LEU A 98 -18.14 6.19 14.58
N THR A 99 -18.72 7.36 14.39
CA THR A 99 -18.78 8.01 13.07
C THR A 99 -17.38 8.40 12.62
N LEU A 100 -17.22 8.74 11.35
CA LEU A 100 -15.92 9.17 10.82
C LEU A 100 -15.37 10.41 11.54
N ASP A 101 -16.21 11.41 11.81
CA ASP A 101 -15.77 12.63 12.51
C ASP A 101 -15.39 12.35 13.98
N GLU A 102 -16.22 11.59 14.72
CA GLU A 102 -15.90 11.14 16.07
C GLU A 102 -14.58 10.36 16.12
N PHE A 103 -14.33 9.51 15.12
CA PHE A 103 -13.07 8.78 15.00
C PHE A 103 -11.87 9.72 14.78
N LEU A 104 -11.99 10.73 13.93
CA LEU A 104 -10.92 11.71 13.71
C LEU A 104 -10.60 12.50 14.98
N VAL A 105 -11.63 12.97 15.69
CA VAL A 105 -11.45 13.63 16.99
C VAL A 105 -10.78 12.68 17.99
N LYS A 106 -11.24 11.43 18.04
CA LYS A 106 -10.67 10.40 18.92
C LYS A 106 -9.18 10.15 18.61
N ALA A 107 -8.79 10.02 17.35
CA ALA A 107 -7.38 9.84 16.96
C ALA A 107 -6.50 11.01 17.44
N LYS A 108 -7.00 12.25 17.32
CA LYS A 108 -6.33 13.44 17.84
C LYS A 108 -6.19 13.41 19.36
N ASP A 109 -7.27 13.11 20.09
CA ASP A 109 -7.31 13.09 21.56
C ASP A 109 -6.41 11.99 22.15
N LEU A 110 -6.26 10.89 21.42
CA LEU A 110 -5.35 9.80 21.81
C LEU A 110 -3.87 10.15 21.55
N GLY A 111 -3.57 11.14 20.71
CA GLY A 111 -2.22 11.60 20.41
C GLY A 111 -1.56 10.85 19.26
N PHE A 112 -2.32 10.34 18.32
CA PHE A 112 -1.78 9.79 17.06
C PHE A 112 -1.31 10.92 16.14
N ASP A 113 -0.25 10.64 15.36
CA ASP A 113 0.30 11.58 14.39
C ASP A 113 -0.54 11.60 13.10
N GLY A 114 -1.22 10.48 12.78
CA GLY A 114 -2.04 10.37 11.59
C GLY A 114 -3.11 9.28 11.68
N VAL A 115 -3.87 9.14 10.60
CA VAL A 115 -4.96 8.18 10.48
C VAL A 115 -4.87 7.38 9.18
N MET A 116 -5.30 6.13 9.25
CA MET A 116 -5.59 5.25 8.13
C MET A 116 -7.09 5.02 8.07
N LEU A 117 -7.73 5.43 6.98
CA LEU A 117 -9.18 5.34 6.87
C LEU A 117 -9.60 4.12 6.06
N MET A 118 -10.46 3.29 6.63
CA MET A 118 -11.04 2.17 5.88
C MET A 118 -11.96 2.70 4.78
N ALA A 119 -11.68 2.32 3.54
CA ALA A 119 -12.40 2.75 2.35
C ALA A 119 -13.64 1.88 2.09
N LYS A 120 -14.43 1.68 3.14
CA LYS A 120 -15.73 1.00 3.12
C LYS A 120 -16.62 1.53 4.25
N LYS A 121 -17.92 1.22 4.18
CA LYS A 121 -18.86 1.52 5.28
C LYS A 121 -18.44 0.85 6.58
N PRO A 122 -18.64 1.48 7.75
CA PRO A 122 -19.41 2.70 7.95
C PRO A 122 -18.61 4.02 7.77
N HIS A 123 -17.29 3.99 7.47
CA HIS A 123 -16.48 5.22 7.48
C HIS A 123 -16.37 5.91 6.12
N LEU A 124 -15.62 5.35 5.16
CA LEU A 124 -15.29 6.05 3.93
C LEU A 124 -15.56 5.18 2.69
N SER A 125 -16.80 5.16 2.20
CA SER A 125 -17.08 4.54 0.90
C SER A 125 -16.85 5.54 -0.24
N PRO A 126 -16.15 5.18 -1.33
CA PRO A 126 -15.98 6.06 -2.48
C PRO A 126 -17.30 6.48 -3.14
N LEU A 127 -18.39 5.74 -2.89
CA LEU A 127 -19.72 6.05 -3.43
C LEU A 127 -20.48 7.08 -2.59
N ASP A 128 -20.10 7.26 -1.33
CA ASP A 128 -20.83 8.15 -0.40
C ASP A 128 -20.20 9.56 -0.30
N PHE A 129 -19.03 9.76 -0.95
CA PHE A 129 -18.28 11.01 -0.87
C PHE A 129 -18.14 11.66 -2.24
N ASP A 130 -18.98 12.66 -2.52
CA ASP A 130 -18.81 13.54 -3.65
C ASP A 130 -17.59 14.47 -3.46
N GLU A 131 -17.34 15.33 -4.44
CA GLU A 131 -16.17 16.21 -4.45
C GLU A 131 -16.18 17.21 -3.27
N GLN A 132 -17.35 17.75 -2.94
CA GLN A 132 -17.50 18.67 -1.80
C GLN A 132 -17.28 17.96 -0.46
N ALA A 133 -17.79 16.74 -0.30
CA ALA A 133 -17.58 15.94 0.90
C ALA A 133 -16.11 15.55 1.09
N ARG A 134 -15.39 15.25 -0.01
CA ARG A 134 -13.93 14.99 0.02
C ARG A 134 -13.15 16.22 0.47
N GLU A 135 -13.49 17.40 -0.05
CA GLU A 135 -12.83 18.64 0.34
C GLU A 135 -13.07 18.95 1.83
N LYS A 136 -14.31 18.86 2.31
CA LYS A 136 -14.65 19.03 3.72
C LYS A 136 -13.87 18.07 4.62
N LEU A 137 -13.80 16.79 4.25
CA LEU A 137 -13.07 15.79 5.01
C LEU A 137 -11.56 16.10 5.05
N ARG A 138 -10.97 16.47 3.92
CA ARG A 138 -9.56 16.87 3.84
C ARG A 138 -9.27 18.06 4.76
N HIS A 139 -10.12 19.08 4.75
CA HIS A 139 -9.99 20.24 5.64
C HIS A 139 -10.12 19.83 7.11
N ARG A 140 -11.08 18.97 7.44
CA ARG A 140 -11.30 18.48 8.81
C ARG A 140 -10.09 17.74 9.38
N ILE A 141 -9.48 16.85 8.60
CA ILE A 141 -8.27 16.14 8.99
C ILE A 141 -7.12 17.12 9.27
N LYS A 142 -6.95 18.12 8.40
CA LYS A 142 -5.94 19.16 8.55
C LYS A 142 -6.17 20.05 9.77
N GLU A 143 -7.41 20.46 10.04
CA GLU A 143 -7.79 21.26 11.22
C GLU A 143 -7.44 20.53 12.53
N LEU A 144 -7.62 19.21 12.57
CA LEU A 144 -7.24 18.39 13.71
C LEU A 144 -5.72 18.18 13.83
N GLY A 145 -4.94 18.65 12.85
CA GLY A 145 -3.48 18.48 12.81
C GLY A 145 -3.06 17.02 12.62
N LEU A 146 -3.91 16.21 11.96
CA LEU A 146 -3.63 14.82 11.63
C LEU A 146 -3.12 14.71 10.19
N GLU A 147 -2.28 13.68 9.92
CA GLU A 147 -1.95 13.27 8.55
C GLU A 147 -2.88 12.14 8.10
N LEU A 148 -3.44 12.24 6.90
CA LEU A 148 -4.07 11.09 6.26
C LEU A 148 -2.97 10.26 5.62
N VAL A 149 -2.56 9.21 6.31
CA VAL A 149 -1.43 8.36 5.92
C VAL A 149 -1.78 7.46 4.73
N CYS A 150 -2.97 6.84 4.79
CA CYS A 150 -3.33 5.80 3.84
C CYS A 150 -4.85 5.61 3.80
N LEU A 151 -5.39 5.23 2.65
CA LEU A 151 -6.71 4.60 2.56
C LEU A 151 -6.57 3.08 2.60
N ALA A 152 -7.36 2.42 3.43
CA ALA A 152 -7.41 0.96 3.48
C ALA A 152 -8.42 0.43 2.46
N GLY A 153 -7.95 -0.02 1.32
CA GLY A 153 -8.72 -0.74 0.31
C GLY A 153 -8.88 -2.22 0.64
N TYR A 154 -9.95 -2.81 0.14
CA TYR A 154 -10.30 -4.22 0.39
C TYR A 154 -10.46 -4.92 -0.95
N THR A 155 -9.38 -5.55 -1.43
CA THR A 155 -9.31 -6.22 -2.73
C THR A 155 -9.17 -7.73 -2.55
N ASP A 156 -9.60 -8.47 -3.57
CA ASP A 156 -9.44 -9.91 -3.70
C ASP A 156 -9.24 -10.24 -5.18
N PHE A 157 -7.99 -10.28 -5.64
CA PHE A 157 -7.66 -10.53 -7.05
C PHE A 157 -7.76 -12.01 -7.44
N SER A 158 -7.83 -12.93 -6.49
CA SER A 158 -8.08 -14.35 -6.74
C SER A 158 -9.57 -14.67 -6.86
N ALA A 159 -10.45 -13.73 -6.49
CA ALA A 159 -11.90 -13.90 -6.68
C ALA A 159 -12.23 -14.13 -8.15
N GLY A 160 -13.14 -15.06 -8.41
CA GLY A 160 -13.62 -15.35 -9.77
C GLY A 160 -12.71 -16.23 -10.61
N VAL A 161 -11.65 -16.81 -10.05
CA VAL A 161 -10.80 -17.80 -10.73
C VAL A 161 -11.63 -19.02 -11.22
N ASP A 162 -12.72 -19.31 -10.53
CA ASP A 162 -13.74 -20.31 -10.85
C ASP A 162 -14.88 -19.78 -11.74
N LYS A 163 -14.86 -18.48 -12.07
CA LYS A 163 -15.91 -17.79 -12.85
C LYS A 163 -15.30 -16.96 -13.99
N PRO A 164 -14.68 -17.59 -15.00
CA PRO A 164 -13.90 -16.88 -16.02
C PRO A 164 -14.73 -15.94 -16.91
N GLY A 165 -16.07 -16.08 -16.90
CA GLY A 165 -16.96 -15.16 -17.62
C GLY A 165 -17.15 -13.79 -16.97
N VAL A 166 -16.65 -13.58 -15.74
CA VAL A 166 -16.73 -12.30 -15.05
C VAL A 166 -15.31 -11.70 -14.94
N PRO A 167 -15.07 -10.48 -15.44
CA PRO A 167 -13.73 -9.88 -15.46
C PRO A 167 -13.34 -9.35 -14.07
N HIS A 168 -13.17 -10.24 -13.09
CA HIS A 168 -12.95 -9.89 -11.69
C HIS A 168 -11.68 -9.05 -11.49
N ALA A 169 -10.57 -9.36 -12.18
CA ALA A 169 -9.32 -8.61 -12.06
C ALA A 169 -9.48 -7.16 -12.51
N GLU A 170 -10.20 -6.94 -13.62
CA GLU A 170 -10.51 -5.60 -14.15
C GLU A 170 -11.47 -4.84 -13.22
N ILE A 171 -12.47 -5.52 -12.64
CA ILE A 171 -13.39 -4.92 -11.67
C ILE A 171 -12.62 -4.47 -10.42
N GLN A 172 -11.72 -5.30 -9.90
CA GLN A 172 -10.86 -4.95 -8.76
C GLN A 172 -9.92 -3.78 -9.12
N ALA A 173 -9.34 -3.78 -10.31
CA ALA A 173 -8.49 -2.70 -10.77
C ALA A 173 -9.27 -1.38 -10.93
N ALA A 174 -10.48 -1.41 -11.47
CA ALA A 174 -11.35 -0.23 -11.56
C ALA A 174 -11.73 0.29 -10.16
N TYR A 175 -12.03 -0.58 -9.21
CA TYR A 175 -12.25 -0.21 -7.81
C TYR A 175 -11.01 0.48 -7.21
N VAL A 176 -9.81 -0.07 -7.42
CA VAL A 176 -8.55 0.54 -6.98
C VAL A 176 -8.36 1.91 -7.64
N GLY A 177 -8.71 2.08 -8.91
CA GLY A 177 -8.70 3.38 -9.59
C GLY A 177 -9.60 4.42 -8.90
N GLN A 178 -10.80 4.02 -8.45
CA GLN A 178 -11.68 4.88 -7.67
C GLN A 178 -11.08 5.24 -6.30
N LEU A 179 -10.46 4.27 -5.62
CA LEU A 179 -9.74 4.51 -4.37
C LEU A 179 -8.55 5.45 -4.55
N ALA A 180 -7.80 5.29 -5.64
CA ALA A 180 -6.67 6.15 -5.95
C ALA A 180 -7.10 7.60 -6.22
N LYS A 181 -8.20 7.79 -6.97
CA LYS A 181 -8.81 9.12 -7.14
C LYS A 181 -9.22 9.72 -5.80
N LEU A 182 -9.89 8.95 -4.94
CA LEU A 182 -10.32 9.38 -3.61
C LEU A 182 -9.11 9.74 -2.74
N ALA A 183 -8.06 8.93 -2.73
CA ALA A 183 -6.82 9.18 -1.99
C ALA A 183 -6.16 10.51 -2.40
N ARG A 184 -6.00 10.74 -3.71
CA ARG A 184 -5.50 12.01 -4.24
C ARG A 184 -6.34 13.20 -3.80
N ASP A 185 -7.67 13.09 -3.92
CA ASP A 185 -8.60 14.17 -3.59
C ASP A 185 -8.57 14.51 -2.08
N LEU A 186 -8.32 13.50 -1.24
CA LEU A 186 -8.15 13.65 0.21
C LEU A 186 -6.73 14.05 0.64
N GLY A 187 -5.74 13.99 -0.26
CA GLY A 187 -4.38 14.45 -0.02
C GLY A 187 -3.42 13.40 0.54
N THR A 188 -3.72 12.10 0.39
CA THR A 188 -2.75 11.03 0.67
C THR A 188 -2.18 10.42 -0.61
N GLY A 189 -0.91 9.98 -0.55
CA GLY A 189 -0.22 9.32 -1.67
C GLY A 189 -0.33 7.79 -1.66
N MET A 190 -1.11 7.19 -0.76
CA MET A 190 -1.08 5.75 -0.53
C MET A 190 -2.47 5.12 -0.39
N VAL A 191 -2.64 3.95 -1.00
CA VAL A 191 -3.77 3.04 -0.77
C VAL A 191 -3.21 1.68 -0.40
N ARG A 192 -3.56 1.16 0.79
CA ARG A 192 -3.26 -0.21 1.18
C ARG A 192 -4.30 -1.14 0.54
N ILE A 193 -3.85 -2.26 -0.02
CA ILE A 193 -4.68 -3.29 -0.65
C ILE A 193 -4.23 -4.68 -0.22
N PHE A 194 -5.05 -5.69 -0.55
CA PHE A 194 -4.76 -7.09 -0.33
C PHE A 194 -4.56 -7.84 -1.65
N THR A 195 -3.92 -9.02 -1.59
CA THR A 195 -3.71 -9.90 -2.73
C THR A 195 -4.96 -10.72 -3.08
N GLY A 196 -5.42 -11.55 -2.16
CA GLY A 196 -6.57 -12.44 -2.32
C GLY A 196 -6.45 -13.70 -1.48
N TYR A 197 -7.56 -14.42 -1.37
CA TYR A 197 -7.66 -15.68 -0.65
C TYR A 197 -7.35 -16.86 -1.57
N GLU A 198 -6.75 -17.91 -1.03
CA GLU A 198 -6.62 -19.19 -1.72
C GLU A 198 -8.01 -19.84 -1.90
N ARG A 199 -8.24 -20.38 -3.08
CA ARG A 199 -9.50 -21.06 -3.43
C ARG A 199 -9.24 -22.56 -3.51
N GLU A 200 -9.93 -23.31 -2.68
CA GLU A 200 -9.87 -24.77 -2.70
C GLU A 200 -10.24 -25.34 -4.07
N GLY A 201 -9.56 -26.40 -4.50
CA GLY A 201 -9.81 -27.06 -5.78
C GLY A 201 -9.30 -26.32 -7.01
N VAL A 202 -8.64 -25.18 -6.86
CA VAL A 202 -8.00 -24.44 -7.95
C VAL A 202 -6.49 -24.48 -7.78
N ALA A 203 -5.74 -24.79 -8.84
CA ALA A 203 -4.30 -24.82 -8.81
C ALA A 203 -3.72 -23.46 -8.35
N TRP A 204 -2.77 -23.48 -7.43
CA TRP A 204 -2.21 -22.29 -6.80
C TRP A 204 -1.57 -21.32 -7.82
N ASP A 205 -0.86 -21.86 -8.82
CA ASP A 205 -0.21 -21.10 -9.88
C ASP A 205 -1.19 -20.25 -10.70
N LYS A 206 -2.43 -20.75 -10.92
CA LYS A 206 -3.49 -19.98 -11.58
C LYS A 206 -3.95 -18.81 -10.72
N GLN A 207 -4.11 -19.03 -9.43
CA GLN A 207 -4.54 -17.98 -8.49
C GLN A 207 -3.46 -16.92 -8.37
N TYR A 208 -2.21 -17.35 -8.23
CA TYR A 208 -1.05 -16.46 -8.19
C TYR A 208 -0.93 -15.60 -9.46
N ALA A 209 -1.07 -16.20 -10.64
CA ALA A 209 -1.03 -15.49 -11.91
C ALA A 209 -2.14 -14.42 -12.03
N LEU A 210 -3.35 -14.71 -11.53
CA LEU A 210 -4.44 -13.74 -11.46
C LEU A 210 -4.12 -12.56 -10.54
N VAL A 211 -3.49 -12.82 -9.38
CA VAL A 211 -3.08 -11.76 -8.46
C VAL A 211 -2.01 -10.89 -9.11
N VAL A 212 -1.01 -11.46 -9.79
CA VAL A 212 0.00 -10.70 -10.54
C VAL A 212 -0.67 -9.82 -11.61
N GLN A 213 -1.56 -10.39 -12.40
CA GLN A 213 -2.31 -9.65 -13.43
C GLN A 213 -3.13 -8.52 -12.81
N GLY A 214 -3.89 -8.83 -11.75
CA GLY A 214 -4.75 -7.86 -11.07
C GLY A 214 -3.95 -6.70 -10.46
N LEU A 215 -2.81 -6.99 -9.83
CA LEU A 215 -1.91 -5.96 -9.28
C LEU A 215 -1.26 -5.10 -10.39
N LYS A 216 -0.92 -5.68 -11.54
CA LYS A 216 -0.43 -4.91 -12.70
C LYS A 216 -1.49 -3.94 -13.22
N LEU A 217 -2.74 -4.38 -13.34
CA LEU A 217 -3.85 -3.53 -13.75
C LEU A 217 -4.12 -2.45 -12.72
N ALA A 218 -4.25 -2.82 -11.44
CA ALA A 218 -4.49 -1.90 -10.33
C ALA A 218 -3.37 -0.86 -10.17
N GLY A 219 -2.10 -1.29 -10.32
CA GLY A 219 -0.95 -0.38 -10.28
C GLY A 219 -0.99 0.67 -11.38
N LYS A 220 -1.36 0.28 -12.61
CA LYS A 220 -1.55 1.21 -13.73
C LYS A 220 -2.70 2.19 -13.47
N GLU A 221 -3.82 1.73 -12.91
CA GLU A 221 -4.94 2.61 -12.55
C GLU A 221 -4.55 3.61 -11.45
N ALA A 222 -3.84 3.15 -10.41
CA ALA A 222 -3.36 4.00 -9.33
C ALA A 222 -2.32 5.04 -9.79
N ALA A 223 -1.45 4.67 -10.72
CA ALA A 223 -0.44 5.55 -11.30
C ALA A 223 -1.04 6.79 -11.99
N LYS A 224 -2.24 6.70 -12.57
CA LYS A 224 -2.95 7.84 -13.16
C LYS A 224 -3.19 8.98 -12.18
N TYR A 225 -3.20 8.68 -10.89
CA TYR A 225 -3.43 9.63 -9.80
C TYR A 225 -2.18 9.87 -8.93
N GLY A 226 -1.03 9.30 -9.30
CA GLY A 226 0.20 9.42 -8.53
C GLY A 226 0.17 8.65 -7.21
N ILE A 227 -0.60 7.57 -7.12
CA ILE A 227 -0.83 6.81 -5.88
C ILE A 227 0.02 5.54 -5.85
N THR A 228 0.67 5.32 -4.71
CA THR A 228 1.34 4.07 -4.38
C THR A 228 0.34 3.07 -3.79
N LEU A 229 0.36 1.85 -4.29
CA LEU A 229 -0.34 0.71 -3.71
C LEU A 229 0.58 0.02 -2.70
N ALA A 230 0.17 -0.05 -1.45
CA ALA A 230 0.86 -0.77 -0.39
C ALA A 230 0.18 -2.14 -0.20
N VAL A 231 0.75 -3.19 -0.79
CA VAL A 231 0.21 -4.55 -0.71
C VAL A 231 0.52 -5.13 0.65
N GLN A 232 -0.50 -5.43 1.46
CA GLN A 232 -0.33 -6.00 2.80
C GLN A 232 -0.17 -7.52 2.72
N ASN A 233 0.73 -8.07 3.54
CA ASN A 233 0.93 -9.51 3.74
C ASN A 233 -0.19 -10.12 4.61
N HIS A 234 -1.40 -9.87 4.23
CA HIS A 234 -2.62 -10.37 4.82
C HIS A 234 -3.41 -11.07 3.71
N HIS A 235 -4.14 -12.12 3.97
CA HIS A 235 -4.69 -13.06 3.00
C HIS A 235 -3.63 -14.03 2.42
N ASP A 236 -4.07 -15.20 2.00
CA ASP A 236 -3.25 -16.39 1.80
C ASP A 236 -2.16 -16.23 0.73
N ILE A 237 -2.51 -15.59 -0.39
CA ILE A 237 -1.55 -15.40 -1.48
C ILE A 237 -0.60 -14.25 -1.13
N ALA A 238 0.69 -14.56 -1.04
CA ALA A 238 1.77 -13.67 -0.64
C ALA A 238 1.78 -13.30 0.86
N LEU A 239 1.24 -14.15 1.73
CA LEU A 239 1.38 -14.04 3.18
C LEU A 239 2.85 -14.15 3.60
N HIS A 240 3.57 -15.15 3.08
CA HIS A 240 4.99 -15.36 3.35
C HIS A 240 5.87 -14.36 2.59
N HIS A 241 6.94 -13.88 3.23
CA HIS A 241 7.81 -12.84 2.65
C HIS A 241 8.49 -13.25 1.33
N GLU A 242 8.81 -14.53 1.14
CA GLU A 242 9.35 -15.01 -0.13
C GLU A 242 8.31 -14.89 -1.26
N ALA A 243 7.07 -15.33 -1.01
CA ALA A 243 5.98 -15.20 -1.97
C ALA A 243 5.68 -13.74 -2.30
N MET A 244 5.64 -12.86 -1.29
CA MET A 244 5.46 -11.42 -1.49
C MET A 244 6.60 -10.81 -2.30
N HIS A 245 7.84 -11.21 -2.03
CA HIS A 245 9.00 -10.70 -2.78
C HIS A 245 8.93 -11.09 -4.26
N TRP A 246 8.62 -12.34 -4.57
CA TRP A 246 8.43 -12.81 -5.94
C TRP A 246 7.26 -12.09 -6.62
N LEU A 247 6.14 -11.94 -5.92
CA LEU A 247 4.97 -11.23 -6.42
C LEU A 247 5.32 -9.80 -6.86
N LEU A 248 5.99 -9.04 -5.98
CA LEU A 248 6.35 -7.66 -6.28
C LEU A 248 7.35 -7.55 -7.44
N ARG A 249 8.27 -8.50 -7.55
CA ARG A 249 9.20 -8.58 -8.70
C ARG A 249 8.51 -8.89 -10.00
N GLU A 250 7.52 -9.80 -10.00
CA GLU A 250 6.76 -10.13 -11.21
C GLU A 250 5.80 -9.01 -11.62
N VAL A 251 5.23 -8.30 -10.65
CA VAL A 251 4.40 -7.12 -10.92
C VAL A 251 5.23 -6.02 -11.58
N ASP A 252 6.47 -5.80 -11.12
CA ASP A 252 7.45 -4.89 -11.69
C ASP A 252 6.91 -3.48 -11.99
N LEU A 253 6.19 -2.90 -11.02
CA LEU A 253 5.68 -1.53 -11.09
C LEU A 253 6.20 -0.71 -9.91
N PRO A 254 6.80 0.47 -10.14
CA PRO A 254 7.44 1.25 -9.09
C PRO A 254 6.46 1.80 -8.04
N ASN A 255 5.17 1.83 -8.34
CA ASN A 255 4.12 2.27 -7.43
C ASN A 255 3.35 1.10 -6.78
N VAL A 256 3.81 -0.15 -6.93
CA VAL A 256 3.28 -1.32 -6.21
C VAL A 256 4.33 -1.78 -5.22
N MET A 257 4.09 -1.52 -3.95
CA MET A 257 5.02 -1.64 -2.84
C MET A 257 4.42 -2.53 -1.73
N ALA A 258 5.13 -2.74 -0.63
CA ALA A 258 4.69 -3.59 0.47
C ALA A 258 4.21 -2.78 1.69
N ALA A 259 3.09 -3.23 2.26
CA ALA A 259 2.72 -2.97 3.65
C ALA A 259 2.99 -4.26 4.44
N TRP A 260 4.14 -4.32 5.13
CA TRP A 260 4.58 -5.54 5.81
C TRP A 260 4.33 -5.45 7.31
N ASP A 261 3.59 -6.43 7.88
CA ASP A 261 3.35 -6.56 9.31
C ASP A 261 4.04 -7.79 9.92
N ALA A 262 4.13 -7.83 11.25
CA ALA A 262 4.71 -8.95 11.98
C ALA A 262 3.67 -10.01 12.37
N TRP A 263 2.38 -9.63 12.48
CA TRP A 263 1.38 -10.53 13.06
C TRP A 263 0.98 -11.66 12.12
N SER A 264 0.77 -11.39 10.83
CA SER A 264 0.43 -12.42 9.85
C SER A 264 1.49 -13.52 9.75
N PRO A 265 2.78 -13.22 9.54
CA PRO A 265 3.81 -14.26 9.50
C PRO A 265 4.05 -14.92 10.88
N THR A 266 3.82 -14.23 12.00
CA THR A 266 3.88 -14.89 13.32
C THR A 266 2.72 -15.88 13.52
N LEU A 267 1.54 -15.60 12.96
CA LEU A 267 0.41 -16.55 12.97
C LEU A 267 0.69 -17.76 12.07
N GLU A 268 1.39 -17.56 10.98
CA GLU A 268 1.91 -18.63 10.10
C GLU A 268 2.91 -19.52 10.81
N GLY A 269 3.58 -19.05 11.86
CA GLY A 269 4.52 -19.79 12.67
C GLY A 269 5.98 -19.37 12.54
N LEU A 270 6.26 -18.26 11.86
CA LEU A 270 7.62 -17.75 11.74
C LEU A 270 8.18 -17.36 13.12
N SER A 271 9.43 -17.72 13.35
CA SER A 271 10.19 -17.32 14.53
C SER A 271 10.58 -15.83 14.49
N SER A 272 10.99 -15.28 15.62
CA SER A 272 11.47 -13.89 15.69
C SER A 272 12.61 -13.59 14.72
N GLU A 273 13.53 -14.55 14.48
CA GLU A 273 14.61 -14.37 13.50
C GLU A 273 14.09 -14.38 12.07
N GLU A 274 13.14 -15.24 11.73
CA GLU A 274 12.51 -15.25 10.41
C GLU A 274 11.70 -13.95 10.16
N ILE A 275 11.04 -13.41 11.19
CA ILE A 275 10.41 -12.06 11.12
C ILE A 275 11.46 -11.00 10.83
N ARG A 276 12.63 -11.04 11.49
CA ARG A 276 13.73 -10.13 11.21
C ARG A 276 14.22 -10.24 9.76
N GLN A 277 14.42 -11.46 9.26
CA GLN A 277 14.82 -11.71 7.87
C GLN A 277 13.77 -11.23 6.89
N SER A 278 12.48 -11.39 7.21
CA SER A 278 11.39 -10.92 6.36
C SER A 278 11.43 -9.40 6.16
N ILE A 279 11.70 -8.62 7.22
CA ILE A 279 11.84 -7.16 7.13
C ILE A 279 13.04 -6.78 6.26
N LEU A 280 14.19 -7.45 6.45
CA LEU A 280 15.38 -7.22 5.63
C LEU A 280 15.10 -7.53 4.15
N ARG A 281 14.36 -8.60 3.86
CA ARG A 281 13.95 -8.97 2.50
C ARG A 281 13.00 -7.94 1.89
N MET A 282 12.05 -7.43 2.69
CA MET A 282 11.07 -6.44 2.25
C MET A 282 11.58 -5.00 2.21
N LYS A 283 12.78 -4.72 2.76
CA LYS A 283 13.34 -3.36 2.83
C LYS A 283 13.20 -2.54 1.53
N PRO A 284 13.46 -3.07 0.31
CA PRO A 284 13.33 -2.29 -0.92
C PRO A 284 11.90 -1.86 -1.27
N TYR A 285 10.92 -2.53 -0.69
CA TYR A 285 9.49 -2.36 -1.02
C TYR A 285 8.68 -1.78 0.14
N LEU A 286 9.20 -1.79 1.36
CA LEU A 286 8.44 -1.47 2.58
C LEU A 286 8.07 0.01 2.66
N VAL A 287 6.79 0.33 2.55
CA VAL A 287 6.28 1.72 2.66
C VAL A 287 5.31 1.92 3.82
N HIS A 288 4.76 0.84 4.41
CA HIS A 288 3.80 0.92 5.50
C HIS A 288 3.87 -0.32 6.39
N THR A 289 3.40 -0.22 7.64
CA THR A 289 3.18 -1.37 8.52
C THR A 289 1.87 -1.22 9.27
N THR A 290 1.16 -2.36 9.44
CA THR A 290 -0.09 -2.45 10.21
C THR A 290 0.13 -3.41 11.38
N ASN A 291 -0.25 -3.02 12.60
CA ASN A 291 0.19 -3.70 13.80
C ASN A 291 -0.97 -3.98 14.74
N ALA A 292 -1.08 -5.23 15.19
CA ALA A 292 -2.03 -5.72 16.19
C ALA A 292 -1.37 -6.80 17.02
N ASP A 293 -1.75 -6.95 18.28
CA ASP A 293 -1.15 -7.96 19.16
C ASP A 293 -2.20 -8.92 19.70
N TYR A 294 -1.81 -10.18 19.88
CA TYR A 294 -2.73 -11.28 20.14
C TYR A 294 -2.20 -12.27 21.16
N VAL A 295 -3.15 -12.93 21.86
CA VAL A 295 -2.90 -14.18 22.61
C VAL A 295 -3.63 -15.33 21.96
N ARG A 296 -3.11 -16.55 22.15
CA ARG A 296 -3.72 -17.80 21.70
C ARG A 296 -4.49 -18.41 22.86
N LEU A 297 -5.80 -18.55 22.73
CA LEU A 297 -6.66 -19.25 23.68
C LEU A 297 -6.78 -20.72 23.26
N PRO A 298 -6.26 -21.68 24.02
CA PRO A 298 -6.37 -23.10 23.70
C PRO A 298 -7.85 -23.53 23.62
N ARG A 299 -8.16 -24.37 22.67
CA ARG A 299 -9.50 -24.89 22.46
C ARG A 299 -9.47 -26.41 22.33
N TYR A 300 -10.43 -27.06 22.96
CA TYR A 300 -10.57 -28.49 22.95
C TYR A 300 -12.00 -28.91 22.62
N SER A 301 -12.15 -30.03 21.90
CA SER A 301 -13.43 -30.73 21.70
C SER A 301 -13.46 -32.01 22.53
N TYR A 302 -14.55 -32.23 23.26
CA TYR A 302 -14.75 -33.49 23.98
C TYR A 302 -15.18 -34.58 23.01
N VAL A 303 -14.46 -35.71 22.99
CA VAL A 303 -14.73 -36.86 22.13
C VAL A 303 -15.41 -37.93 22.96
N HIS A 304 -16.73 -38.02 22.90
CA HIS A 304 -17.55 -38.84 23.78
C HIS A 304 -17.16 -40.35 23.81
N HIS A 305 -16.87 -40.93 22.63
CA HIS A 305 -16.56 -42.35 22.56
C HIS A 305 -15.16 -42.71 23.08
N LEU A 306 -14.28 -41.73 23.26
CA LEU A 306 -12.95 -41.92 23.84
C LEU A 306 -12.88 -41.41 25.28
N THR A 307 -13.90 -40.76 25.79
CA THR A 307 -13.90 -40.08 27.09
C THR A 307 -12.66 -39.19 27.26
N ASN A 308 -12.30 -38.47 26.18
CA ASN A 308 -11.06 -37.67 26.11
C ASN A 308 -11.32 -36.36 25.35
N TYR A 309 -10.33 -35.47 25.37
CA TYR A 309 -10.34 -34.19 24.65
C TYR A 309 -9.40 -34.24 23.45
N GLN A 310 -9.86 -33.70 22.33
CA GLN A 310 -9.06 -33.44 21.15
C GLN A 310 -8.74 -31.95 21.06
N GLU A 311 -7.46 -31.61 20.97
CA GLU A 311 -6.99 -30.24 20.73
C GLU A 311 -7.47 -29.74 19.37
N GLN A 312 -7.93 -28.49 19.35
CA GLN A 312 -8.41 -27.78 18.16
C GLN A 312 -7.51 -26.56 17.90
N MET A 313 -7.58 -26.01 16.71
CA MET A 313 -6.93 -24.73 16.43
C MET A 313 -7.30 -23.70 17.50
N PRO A 314 -6.30 -23.01 18.10
CA PRO A 314 -6.55 -22.00 19.11
C PRO A 314 -7.36 -20.83 18.56
N VAL A 315 -8.16 -20.18 19.41
CA VAL A 315 -8.83 -18.93 19.08
C VAL A 315 -7.88 -17.78 19.39
N LEU A 316 -7.79 -16.82 18.51
CA LEU A 316 -7.06 -15.59 18.77
C LEU A 316 -7.92 -14.60 19.58
N ARG A 317 -7.27 -13.85 20.44
CA ARG A 317 -7.86 -12.74 21.16
C ARG A 317 -6.93 -11.54 21.06
N ALA A 318 -7.45 -10.40 20.62
CA ALA A 318 -6.68 -9.17 20.63
C ALA A 318 -6.40 -8.72 22.06
N VAL A 319 -5.17 -8.27 22.31
CA VAL A 319 -4.74 -7.75 23.61
C VAL A 319 -4.08 -6.38 23.44
N PRO A 320 -3.94 -5.60 24.52
CA PRO A 320 -3.16 -4.38 24.46
C PRO A 320 -1.72 -4.67 23.99
N PHE A 321 -1.20 -3.81 23.15
CA PHE A 321 0.10 -3.98 22.48
C PHE A 321 1.25 -4.22 23.48
N GLY A 322 2.05 -5.25 23.21
CA GLY A 322 3.12 -5.73 24.07
C GLY A 322 2.68 -6.73 25.15
N GLU A 323 1.41 -7.16 25.17
CA GLU A 323 0.90 -8.23 26.05
C GLU A 323 0.69 -9.56 25.29
N GLY A 324 0.86 -9.55 23.98
CA GLY A 324 0.68 -10.71 23.14
C GLY A 324 1.96 -11.54 22.94
N PHE A 325 1.87 -12.50 22.01
CA PHE A 325 2.97 -13.41 21.70
C PHE A 325 3.84 -12.95 20.52
N ILE A 326 3.51 -11.83 19.86
CA ILE A 326 4.24 -11.32 18.72
C ILE A 326 5.45 -10.52 19.22
N ASP A 327 6.64 -10.86 18.72
CA ASP A 327 7.88 -10.17 19.10
C ASP A 327 8.02 -8.81 18.41
N TYR A 328 7.20 -7.85 18.83
CA TYR A 328 7.28 -6.47 18.34
C TYR A 328 8.56 -5.76 18.75
N GLY A 329 9.25 -6.20 19.80
CA GLY A 329 10.56 -5.67 20.16
C GLY A 329 11.57 -5.89 19.04
N ASN A 330 11.69 -7.14 18.56
CA ASN A 330 12.53 -7.49 17.43
C ASN A 330 12.08 -6.80 16.14
N PHE A 331 10.76 -6.76 15.87
CA PHE A 331 10.21 -6.10 14.69
C PHE A 331 10.60 -4.63 14.63
N ILE A 332 10.36 -3.86 15.70
CA ILE A 332 10.64 -2.41 15.75
C ILE A 332 12.14 -2.14 15.69
N ASN A 333 12.97 -2.93 16.41
CA ASN A 333 14.42 -2.80 16.34
C ASN A 333 14.95 -3.06 14.93
N THR A 334 14.35 -3.99 14.19
CA THR A 334 14.73 -4.26 12.80
C THR A 334 14.28 -3.12 11.88
N LEU A 335 13.08 -2.54 12.08
CA LEU A 335 12.66 -1.33 11.36
C LEU A 335 13.63 -0.17 11.60
N LYS A 336 14.09 0.01 12.85
CA LYS A 336 15.12 1.00 13.20
C LYS A 336 16.45 0.70 12.48
N GLN A 337 16.89 -0.57 12.48
CA GLN A 337 18.13 -1.01 11.81
C GLN A 337 18.12 -0.70 10.31
N ILE A 338 16.98 -0.88 9.63
CA ILE A 338 16.88 -0.59 8.19
C ILE A 338 16.66 0.90 7.89
N GLY A 339 16.53 1.73 8.93
CA GLY A 339 16.27 3.17 8.81
C GLY A 339 14.85 3.52 8.36
N TYR A 340 13.85 2.70 8.70
CA TYR A 340 12.45 2.97 8.34
C TYR A 340 11.95 4.28 8.96
N GLN A 341 11.32 5.14 8.15
CA GLN A 341 10.80 6.47 8.54
C GLN A 341 9.30 6.60 8.27
N GLY A 342 8.64 5.48 7.96
CA GLY A 342 7.19 5.45 7.71
C GLY A 342 6.37 5.44 9.00
N TYR A 343 5.07 5.24 8.82
CA TYR A 343 4.12 5.13 9.91
C TYR A 343 3.98 3.70 10.41
N MET A 344 3.75 3.54 11.71
CA MET A 344 3.25 2.31 12.31
C MET A 344 1.76 2.47 12.61
N ALA A 345 0.91 1.76 11.88
CA ALA A 345 -0.54 1.82 12.09
C ALA A 345 -0.98 0.83 13.15
N TYR A 346 -1.75 1.31 14.14
CA TYR A 346 -2.46 0.44 15.09
C TYR A 346 -3.79 0.00 14.49
N GLU A 347 -4.00 -1.29 14.43
CA GLU A 347 -5.21 -1.93 13.91
C GLU A 347 -5.76 -2.94 14.93
N LEU A 348 -7.03 -2.79 15.33
CA LEU A 348 -7.72 -3.80 16.11
C LEU A 348 -8.58 -4.64 15.17
N CYS A 349 -8.21 -5.91 15.00
CA CYS A 349 -8.83 -6.82 14.02
C CYS A 349 -9.50 -8.04 14.66
N GLU A 350 -9.75 -8.04 15.96
CA GLU A 350 -10.41 -9.12 16.69
C GLU A 350 -11.09 -8.55 17.95
N VAL A 351 -11.86 -9.37 18.64
CA VAL A 351 -12.43 -9.00 19.95
C VAL A 351 -11.30 -8.71 20.93
N LEU A 352 -11.30 -7.49 21.49
CA LEU A 352 -10.30 -7.07 22.47
C LEU A 352 -10.55 -7.75 23.82
N ASP A 353 -9.48 -8.16 24.48
CA ASP A 353 -9.57 -8.61 25.87
C ASP A 353 -10.11 -7.49 26.78
N GLY A 354 -11.02 -7.84 27.69
CA GLY A 354 -11.78 -6.87 28.49
C GLY A 354 -12.96 -6.20 27.75
N GLY A 355 -13.19 -6.53 26.47
CA GLY A 355 -14.33 -6.05 25.68
C GLY A 355 -14.04 -4.81 24.84
N GLY A 356 -15.00 -4.43 24.02
CA GLY A 356 -14.89 -3.36 23.02
C GLY A 356 -15.50 -2.01 23.44
N SER A 357 -15.56 -1.68 24.73
CA SER A 357 -16.02 -0.35 25.15
C SER A 357 -15.05 0.75 24.72
N ILE A 358 -15.51 1.97 24.56
CA ILE A 358 -14.67 3.11 24.17
C ILE A 358 -13.46 3.23 25.11
N GLU A 359 -13.67 3.11 26.42
CA GLU A 359 -12.63 3.25 27.43
C GLU A 359 -11.55 2.19 27.27
N ASN A 360 -11.93 0.92 27.00
CA ASN A 360 -10.98 -0.16 26.80
C ASN A 360 -10.24 -0.06 25.48
N LEU A 361 -10.93 0.33 24.39
CA LEU A 361 -10.32 0.61 23.11
C LEU A 361 -9.30 1.76 23.21
N ASP A 362 -9.65 2.85 23.88
CA ASP A 362 -8.78 4.00 24.13
C ASP A 362 -7.54 3.61 24.95
N LYS A 363 -7.72 2.79 25.99
CA LYS A 363 -6.62 2.27 26.82
C LYS A 363 -5.64 1.45 25.97
N ALA A 364 -6.14 0.55 25.14
CA ALA A 364 -5.31 -0.27 24.25
C ALA A 364 -4.56 0.59 23.21
N ALA A 365 -5.23 1.56 22.60
CA ALA A 365 -4.63 2.49 21.65
C ALA A 365 -3.52 3.36 22.29
N ARG A 366 -3.73 3.89 23.49
CA ARG A 366 -2.67 4.63 24.24
C ARG A 366 -1.49 3.73 24.59
N LYS A 367 -1.74 2.46 24.91
CA LYS A 367 -0.68 1.51 25.20
C LYS A 367 0.18 1.23 23.97
N PHE A 368 -0.43 1.13 22.77
CA PHE A 368 0.31 1.03 21.51
C PHE A 368 1.28 2.21 21.34
N ILE A 369 0.80 3.44 21.44
CA ILE A 369 1.65 4.64 21.32
C ILE A 369 2.81 4.60 22.31
N LYS A 370 2.52 4.32 23.58
CA LYS A 370 3.54 4.22 24.64
C LYS A 370 4.57 3.15 24.34
N TYR A 371 4.13 1.97 23.87
CA TYR A 371 5.01 0.86 23.56
C TYR A 371 5.95 1.20 22.40
N VAL A 372 5.40 1.63 21.25
CA VAL A 372 6.24 1.88 20.06
C VAL A 372 7.19 3.06 20.25
N LYS A 373 6.78 4.11 20.97
CA LYS A 373 7.66 5.26 21.27
C LYS A 373 8.77 4.95 22.30
N SER A 374 8.70 3.83 23.01
CA SER A 374 9.78 3.40 23.91
C SER A 374 11.04 2.93 23.17
N PHE A 375 11.02 2.80 21.83
CA PHE A 375 12.15 2.40 20.99
C PHE A 375 12.86 3.59 20.32
N GLU A 376 12.41 4.81 20.54
CA GLU A 376 13.03 6.04 20.02
C GLU A 376 14.40 6.34 20.62
#